data_cd76fd83edc8cefb8f579105ffaa173b
#
_entry.id   cd76fd83edc8cefb8f579105ffaa173b
#
_cell.length_a   1.000
_cell.length_b   1.000
_cell.length_c   1.000
_cell.angle_alpha   90.00
_cell.angle_beta   90.00
_cell.angle_gamma   90.00
#
_symmetry.space_group_name_H-M   'P 1'
#
loop_
_entity.id
_entity.type
_entity.pdbx_description
1 polymer ?
#
loop_
_entity_poly.entity_id
_entity_poly.type
_entity_poly.pdbx_seq_one_letter_code
_entity_poly.pdbx_strand_id
1 'polypeptide(L)'
;MTCAEVNIWQIMEYFGNRYKNYRTILPSEMFESVMDTSDVRLLPSDGLTVEQESHVFMKCGLAPKIYYKRSEYDDGEFMKSYEQYRRAPNFEEILHFYVESGIPVLINLREKGNKEGDNHCITCIGHALKENIGKNYIGERDDFLSRMQTTKKYLIDNDDKTEYNRLNLIGSWVNCSGYVILEDHSSPYQIKSLDDLKFSEKENAIEYEIESFVVPLYKHVFMAAEDAYEIAVDLLDRSYYGVVEGLNRNGLNPPYELVIRLFLTTSKSYKNFRINSAVTENEKVFYSQIALPKFIWVCEYGTSKTYMNHKILGEIVLDATSAKHHIFESVISVRNGDSVTYRGPADPNSYVHLRRKLPMEKEFAMYEENNLKRIC
;
A
#
# COMPACT_ATOMS: atom_id res chain seq x y z
N MET A 1 23.99 -19.46 6.42
CA MET A 1 23.00 -18.38 6.44
C MET A 1 21.85 -18.84 5.56
N THR A 2 20.67 -18.86 6.08
CA THR A 2 19.47 -19.27 5.32
C THR A 2 18.90 -18.07 4.53
N CYS A 3 18.02 -18.31 3.58
CA CYS A 3 17.41 -17.25 2.75
C CYS A 3 16.72 -16.17 3.61
N ALA A 4 15.99 -16.55 4.66
CA ALA A 4 15.33 -15.61 5.56
C ALA A 4 16.32 -14.65 6.25
N GLU A 5 17.43 -15.17 6.76
CA GLU A 5 18.46 -14.35 7.42
C GLU A 5 19.11 -13.35 6.45
N VAL A 6 19.40 -13.78 5.22
CA VAL A 6 19.96 -12.89 4.18
C VAL A 6 18.98 -11.77 3.84
N ASN A 7 17.71 -12.11 3.66
CA ASN A 7 16.68 -11.13 3.32
C ASN A 7 16.40 -10.14 4.46
N ILE A 8 16.36 -10.60 5.72
CA ILE A 8 16.24 -9.71 6.88
C ILE A 8 17.44 -8.78 6.97
N TRP A 9 18.66 -9.29 6.75
CA TRP A 9 19.86 -8.47 6.73
C TRP A 9 19.78 -7.38 5.66
N GLN A 10 19.39 -7.71 4.43
CA GLN A 10 19.20 -6.73 3.35
C GLN A 10 18.19 -5.65 3.72
N ILE A 11 17.06 -6.04 4.32
CA ILE A 11 16.04 -5.09 4.79
C ILE A 11 16.60 -4.18 5.87
N MET A 12 17.36 -4.71 6.83
CA MET A 12 17.95 -3.91 7.91
C MET A 12 19.07 -3.00 7.41
N GLU A 13 19.84 -3.41 6.40
CA GLU A 13 20.78 -2.53 5.68
C GLU A 13 20.06 -1.34 5.04
N TYR A 14 18.91 -1.59 4.38
CA TYR A 14 18.10 -0.50 3.84
C TYR A 14 17.64 0.49 4.92
N PHE A 15 17.12 -0.01 6.06
CA PHE A 15 16.67 0.86 7.13
C PHE A 15 17.83 1.60 7.82
N GLY A 16 18.94 0.92 8.10
CA GLY A 16 20.11 1.49 8.74
C GLY A 16 20.80 2.57 7.91
N ASN A 17 20.85 2.39 6.58
CA ASN A 17 21.46 3.38 5.68
C ASN A 17 20.52 4.60 5.43
N ARG A 18 19.22 4.42 5.53
CA ARG A 18 18.24 5.47 5.22
C ARG A 18 17.80 6.28 6.43
N TYR A 19 17.75 5.66 7.59
CA TYR A 19 17.16 6.25 8.80
C TYR A 19 18.11 6.17 9.99
N LYS A 20 18.44 7.32 10.59
CA LYS A 20 19.38 7.41 11.73
C LYS A 20 18.94 6.64 12.98
N ASN A 21 17.68 6.28 13.09
CA ASN A 21 17.12 5.60 14.26
C ASN A 21 17.26 4.08 14.18
N TYR A 22 17.67 3.55 13.05
CA TYR A 22 17.90 2.12 12.85
C TYR A 22 19.37 1.86 12.58
N ARG A 23 19.82 0.70 12.98
CA ARG A 23 21.17 0.21 12.69
C ARG A 23 21.09 -1.07 11.86
N THR A 24 22.13 -1.36 11.15
CA THR A 24 22.32 -2.67 10.54
C THR A 24 22.44 -3.73 11.63
N ILE A 25 22.10 -4.95 11.31
CA ILE A 25 22.20 -6.10 12.23
C ILE A 25 23.19 -7.11 11.65
N LEU A 26 24.03 -7.69 12.52
CA LEU A 26 24.91 -8.78 12.12
C LEU A 26 24.16 -10.12 12.16
N PRO A 27 24.53 -11.09 11.31
CA PRO A 27 23.93 -12.42 11.35
C PRO A 27 23.98 -13.09 12.74
N SER A 28 25.07 -12.92 13.46
CA SER A 28 25.20 -13.43 14.84
C SER A 28 24.20 -12.83 15.81
N GLU A 29 23.91 -11.52 15.66
CA GLU A 29 22.90 -10.83 16.48
C GLU A 29 21.48 -11.31 16.17
N MET A 30 21.21 -11.72 14.92
CA MET A 30 19.92 -12.33 14.57
C MET A 30 19.70 -13.64 15.32
N PHE A 31 20.70 -14.52 15.32
CA PHE A 31 20.64 -15.77 16.07
C PHE A 31 20.46 -15.52 17.57
N GLU A 32 21.24 -14.63 18.16
CA GLU A 32 21.11 -14.28 19.58
C GLU A 32 19.70 -13.78 19.89
N SER A 33 19.08 -13.01 18.96
CA SER A 33 17.75 -12.44 19.17
C SER A 33 16.62 -13.48 19.22
N VAL A 34 16.79 -14.65 18.58
CA VAL A 34 15.80 -15.72 18.53
C VAL A 34 16.08 -16.89 19.45
N MET A 35 17.27 -16.95 20.05
CA MET A 35 17.65 -18.04 20.98
C MET A 35 16.66 -18.21 22.13
N ASP A 36 16.20 -17.11 22.71
CA ASP A 36 15.28 -17.12 23.85
C ASP A 36 13.85 -17.48 23.49
N THR A 37 13.52 -17.48 22.17
CA THR A 37 12.17 -17.73 21.67
C THR A 37 12.04 -19.08 20.95
N SER A 38 13.11 -19.85 20.90
CA SER A 38 13.13 -21.13 20.17
C SER A 38 13.16 -22.30 21.15
N ASP A 39 12.16 -23.17 21.02
CA ASP A 39 12.11 -24.46 21.76
C ASP A 39 12.90 -25.56 21.05
N VAL A 40 13.49 -25.28 19.88
CA VAL A 40 14.24 -26.23 19.07
C VAL A 40 15.67 -25.76 18.87
N ARG A 41 16.56 -26.72 18.54
CA ARG A 41 17.94 -26.43 18.23
C ARG A 41 18.06 -25.55 16.99
N LEU A 42 18.73 -24.40 17.12
CA LEU A 42 18.90 -23.43 16.00
C LEU A 42 20.08 -23.77 15.07
N LEU A 43 20.98 -24.67 15.47
CA LEU A 43 22.15 -25.04 14.68
C LEU A 43 22.26 -26.57 14.55
N PRO A 44 22.38 -27.14 13.34
CA PRO A 44 22.30 -26.46 12.06
C PRO A 44 20.92 -25.83 11.88
N SER A 45 20.85 -24.65 11.20
CA SER A 45 19.60 -23.91 11.03
C SER A 45 18.82 -24.47 9.83
N ASP A 46 17.55 -24.78 10.06
CA ASP A 46 16.58 -25.12 9.01
C ASP A 46 15.84 -23.85 8.51
N GLY A 47 16.30 -22.67 8.94
CA GLY A 47 15.68 -21.38 8.64
C GLY A 47 14.98 -20.76 9.85
N LEU A 48 14.39 -19.59 9.64
CA LEU A 48 13.58 -18.89 10.63
C LEU A 48 12.10 -19.13 10.35
N THR A 49 11.30 -19.28 11.39
CA THR A 49 9.83 -19.22 11.24
C THR A 49 9.38 -17.78 11.05
N VAL A 50 8.19 -17.57 10.53
CA VAL A 50 7.61 -16.22 10.29
C VAL A 50 7.55 -15.40 11.59
N GLU A 51 7.27 -16.06 12.73
CA GLU A 51 7.25 -15.43 14.05
C GLU A 51 8.65 -15.03 14.50
N GLN A 52 9.67 -15.86 14.22
CA GLN A 52 11.07 -15.53 14.51
C GLN A 52 11.56 -14.37 13.66
N GLU A 53 11.21 -14.33 12.36
CA GLU A 53 11.48 -13.19 11.48
C GLU A 53 10.90 -11.89 12.04
N SER A 54 9.62 -11.94 12.43
CA SER A 54 8.94 -10.82 13.07
C SER A 54 9.65 -10.41 14.37
N HIS A 55 10.09 -11.38 15.18
CA HIS A 55 10.80 -11.10 16.42
C HIS A 55 12.14 -10.39 16.18
N VAL A 56 12.90 -10.79 15.16
CA VAL A 56 14.14 -10.09 14.77
C VAL A 56 13.86 -8.64 14.43
N PHE A 57 12.86 -8.35 13.62
CA PHE A 57 12.48 -6.96 13.29
C PHE A 57 12.07 -6.15 14.53
N MET A 58 11.36 -6.77 15.49
CA MET A 58 11.02 -6.10 16.76
C MET A 58 12.28 -5.76 17.58
N LYS A 59 13.25 -6.66 17.65
CA LYS A 59 14.55 -6.40 18.32
C LYS A 59 15.34 -5.29 17.64
N CYS A 60 15.17 -5.10 16.33
CA CYS A 60 15.74 -3.99 15.58
C CYS A 60 14.99 -2.66 15.74
N GLY A 61 13.91 -2.63 16.54
CA GLY A 61 13.16 -1.40 16.84
C GLY A 61 12.02 -1.09 15.88
N LEU A 62 11.65 -2.06 15.03
CA LEU A 62 10.49 -1.99 14.14
C LEU A 62 9.23 -2.57 14.84
N ALA A 63 8.07 -2.40 14.23
CA ALA A 63 6.80 -2.97 14.65
C ALA A 63 6.23 -3.83 13.50
N PRO A 64 6.78 -5.02 13.28
CA PRO A 64 6.40 -5.84 12.14
C PRO A 64 4.96 -6.29 12.22
N LYS A 65 4.33 -6.46 11.05
CA LYS A 65 3.01 -7.06 10.90
C LYS A 65 3.11 -8.27 9.98
N ILE A 66 2.51 -9.38 10.38
CA ILE A 66 2.48 -10.63 9.63
C ILE A 66 1.13 -10.76 8.93
N TYR A 67 1.15 -11.18 7.68
CA TYR A 67 -0.02 -11.51 6.90
C TYR A 67 0.11 -12.93 6.36
N TYR A 68 -0.90 -13.76 6.58
CA TYR A 68 -0.98 -15.12 6.03
C TYR A 68 -1.97 -15.16 4.89
N LYS A 69 -1.59 -15.83 3.79
CA LYS A 69 -2.52 -16.11 2.69
C LYS A 69 -3.49 -17.19 3.15
N ARG A 70 -4.78 -16.87 3.20
CA ARG A 70 -5.82 -17.86 3.53
C ARG A 70 -5.92 -18.89 2.42
N SER A 71 -6.04 -20.18 2.78
CA SER A 71 -6.33 -21.21 1.80
C SER A 71 -7.78 -21.06 1.30
N GLU A 72 -8.01 -21.31 0.02
CA GLU A 72 -9.35 -21.26 -0.58
C GLU A 72 -10.35 -22.24 0.08
N TYR A 73 -9.86 -23.20 0.87
CA TYR A 73 -10.66 -24.21 1.57
C TYR A 73 -11.28 -23.71 2.89
N ASP A 74 -10.80 -22.60 3.45
CA ASP A 74 -11.34 -22.03 4.70
C ASP A 74 -12.56 -21.11 4.49
N ASP A 75 -12.87 -20.79 3.23
CA ASP A 75 -13.98 -19.93 2.87
C ASP A 75 -15.26 -20.76 2.64
N GLY A 76 -15.96 -21.11 3.71
CA GLY A 76 -17.31 -21.66 3.61
C GLY A 76 -18.25 -20.71 2.84
N GLU A 77 -19.36 -21.23 2.29
CA GLU A 77 -20.35 -20.44 1.51
C GLU A 77 -20.82 -19.14 2.20
N PHE A 78 -20.76 -19.11 3.53
CA PHE A 78 -21.08 -17.93 4.33
C PHE A 78 -20.10 -16.76 4.11
N MET A 79 -18.81 -17.03 3.89
CA MET A 79 -17.80 -16.01 3.64
C MET A 79 -17.90 -15.47 2.21
N LYS A 80 -18.29 -16.29 1.23
CA LYS A 80 -18.48 -15.83 -0.17
C LYS A 80 -19.58 -14.79 -0.31
N SER A 81 -20.67 -14.93 0.46
CA SER A 81 -21.73 -13.91 0.48
C SER A 81 -21.28 -12.64 1.20
N TYR A 82 -20.41 -12.74 2.21
CA TYR A 82 -19.88 -11.60 2.96
C TYR A 82 -18.80 -10.83 2.21
N GLU A 83 -17.96 -11.52 1.42
CA GLU A 83 -16.93 -10.90 0.59
C GLU A 83 -17.51 -10.07 -0.55
N GLN A 84 -18.70 -10.40 -1.03
CA GLN A 84 -19.42 -9.64 -2.06
C GLN A 84 -19.79 -8.22 -1.58
N TYR A 85 -19.86 -8.01 -0.26
CA TYR A 85 -20.15 -6.73 0.39
C TYR A 85 -18.95 -6.12 1.13
N ARG A 86 -17.80 -6.83 1.17
CA ARG A 86 -16.62 -6.33 1.86
C ARG A 86 -15.84 -5.34 0.99
N ARG A 87 -15.62 -4.16 1.54
CA ARG A 87 -14.67 -3.15 1.04
C ARG A 87 -13.22 -3.51 1.37
N ALA A 88 -12.98 -4.62 2.05
CA ALA A 88 -11.66 -5.05 2.49
C ALA A 88 -10.77 -5.41 1.29
N PRO A 89 -9.51 -4.96 1.27
CA PRO A 89 -8.54 -5.34 0.25
C PRO A 89 -8.15 -6.82 0.42
N ASN A 90 -7.79 -7.46 -0.68
CA ASN A 90 -7.27 -8.82 -0.64
C ASN A 90 -5.79 -8.85 -0.23
N PHE A 91 -5.22 -10.03 -0.09
CA PHE A 91 -3.85 -10.26 0.37
C PHE A 91 -2.80 -9.58 -0.53
N GLU A 92 -2.93 -9.70 -1.85
CA GLU A 92 -2.01 -9.11 -2.83
C GLU A 92 -2.15 -7.57 -2.88
N GLU A 93 -3.35 -7.06 -2.72
CA GLU A 93 -3.61 -5.61 -2.62
C GLU A 93 -2.94 -5.01 -1.38
N ILE A 94 -3.00 -5.69 -0.23
CA ILE A 94 -2.33 -5.25 1.00
C ILE A 94 -0.82 -5.22 0.80
N LEU A 95 -0.25 -6.26 0.20
CA LEU A 95 1.17 -6.30 -0.15
C LEU A 95 1.55 -5.08 -1.02
N HIS A 96 0.74 -4.80 -2.06
CA HIS A 96 0.98 -3.67 -2.95
C HIS A 96 1.00 -2.33 -2.21
N PHE A 97 0.09 -2.08 -1.26
CA PHE A 97 0.07 -0.83 -0.50
C PHE A 97 1.36 -0.57 0.28
N TYR A 98 1.95 -1.61 0.85
CA TYR A 98 3.22 -1.48 1.55
C TYR A 98 4.41 -1.29 0.60
N VAL A 99 4.43 -2.01 -0.51
CA VAL A 99 5.44 -1.84 -1.55
C VAL A 99 5.34 -0.45 -2.19
N GLU A 100 4.13 0.04 -2.46
CA GLU A 100 3.86 1.41 -2.94
C GLU A 100 4.33 2.48 -1.93
N SER A 101 4.32 2.15 -0.64
CA SER A 101 4.85 3.00 0.43
C SER A 101 6.38 3.06 0.46
N GLY A 102 7.08 2.29 -0.36
CA GLY A 102 8.54 2.17 -0.36
C GLY A 102 9.07 1.38 0.84
N ILE A 103 8.26 0.51 1.43
CA ILE A 103 8.65 -0.38 2.52
C ILE A 103 9.07 -1.71 1.90
N PRO A 104 10.31 -2.19 2.12
CA PRO A 104 10.70 -3.53 1.71
C PRO A 104 9.89 -4.56 2.50
N VAL A 105 9.33 -5.54 1.81
CA VAL A 105 8.48 -6.58 2.39
C VAL A 105 9.17 -7.93 2.28
N LEU A 106 9.26 -8.65 3.39
CA LEU A 106 9.76 -10.01 3.42
C LEU A 106 8.62 -10.96 3.04
N ILE A 107 8.82 -11.78 2.01
CA ILE A 107 7.80 -12.69 1.49
C ILE A 107 8.27 -14.13 1.68
N ASN A 108 7.47 -14.92 2.37
CA ASN A 108 7.68 -16.34 2.59
C ASN A 108 6.94 -17.15 1.53
N LEU A 109 7.65 -18.03 0.89
CA LEU A 109 7.21 -18.85 -0.21
C LEU A 109 7.20 -20.31 0.19
N ARG A 110 6.23 -21.05 -0.33
CA ARG A 110 6.16 -22.51 -0.26
C ARG A 110 6.21 -23.11 -1.66
N GLU A 111 6.90 -24.23 -1.81
CA GLU A 111 6.90 -24.97 -3.07
C GLU A 111 5.48 -25.41 -3.46
N LYS A 112 5.08 -25.10 -4.67
CA LYS A 112 3.72 -25.34 -5.16
C LYS A 112 3.46 -26.84 -5.33
N GLY A 113 2.43 -27.32 -4.65
CA GLY A 113 2.02 -28.73 -4.71
C GLY A 113 2.82 -29.66 -3.79
N ASN A 114 3.81 -29.18 -3.06
CA ASN A 114 4.60 -29.97 -2.09
C ASN A 114 4.48 -29.36 -0.70
N LYS A 115 3.74 -30.02 0.21
CA LYS A 115 3.54 -29.55 1.58
C LYS A 115 4.76 -29.72 2.49
N GLU A 116 5.67 -30.61 2.12
CA GLU A 116 6.92 -30.92 2.82
C GLU A 116 8.15 -30.37 2.06
N GLY A 117 7.90 -29.57 1.00
CA GLY A 117 8.95 -28.97 0.19
C GLY A 117 9.72 -27.87 0.90
N ASP A 118 10.82 -27.48 0.30
CA ASP A 118 11.66 -26.43 0.81
C ASP A 118 10.95 -25.09 0.78
N ASN A 119 10.87 -24.44 1.94
CA ASN A 119 10.39 -23.07 2.04
C ASN A 119 11.49 -22.12 1.55
N HIS A 120 11.08 -21.07 0.88
CA HIS A 120 11.98 -20.05 0.38
C HIS A 120 11.52 -18.65 0.85
N CYS A 121 12.47 -17.72 0.91
CA CYS A 121 12.20 -16.37 1.37
C CYS A 121 12.82 -15.36 0.41
N ILE A 122 12.06 -14.33 0.05
CA ILE A 122 12.47 -13.25 -0.85
C ILE A 122 12.12 -11.89 -0.26
N THR A 123 12.77 -10.84 -0.75
CA THR A 123 12.42 -9.46 -0.40
C THR A 123 11.82 -8.74 -1.61
N CYS A 124 10.61 -8.21 -1.43
CA CYS A 124 9.99 -7.31 -2.39
C CYS A 124 10.31 -5.86 -2.03
N ILE A 125 10.91 -5.10 -2.94
CA ILE A 125 11.38 -3.73 -2.70
C ILE A 125 10.69 -2.67 -3.54
N GLY A 126 9.86 -3.06 -4.50
CA GLY A 126 9.20 -2.15 -5.41
C GLY A 126 8.33 -2.88 -6.41
N HIS A 127 7.76 -2.12 -7.31
CA HIS A 127 7.00 -2.66 -8.45
C HIS A 127 7.38 -1.92 -9.74
N ALA A 128 7.19 -2.59 -10.86
CA ALA A 128 7.38 -2.02 -12.18
C ALA A 128 6.02 -1.68 -12.79
N LEU A 129 5.92 -0.50 -13.37
CA LEU A 129 4.76 -0.10 -14.17
C LEU A 129 4.90 -0.67 -15.58
N LYS A 130 3.77 -0.93 -16.25
CA LYS A 130 3.77 -1.29 -17.66
C LYS A 130 4.32 -0.13 -18.49
N GLU A 131 5.49 -0.30 -19.10
CA GLU A 131 6.27 0.77 -19.75
C GLU A 131 5.57 1.48 -20.90
N ASN A 132 4.48 0.95 -21.45
CA ASN A 132 3.86 1.43 -22.68
C ASN A 132 2.48 2.08 -22.52
N ILE A 133 2.18 2.59 -21.36
CA ILE A 133 0.87 3.25 -21.13
C ILE A 133 0.72 4.54 -21.97
N GLY A 134 1.80 5.07 -22.55
CA GLY A 134 1.79 6.36 -23.24
C GLY A 134 1.76 6.35 -24.77
N LYS A 135 2.11 5.27 -25.48
CA LYS A 135 2.32 5.32 -26.94
C LYS A 135 1.40 4.45 -27.81
N ASN A 136 0.78 3.38 -27.29
CA ASN A 136 -0.05 2.48 -28.10
C ASN A 136 -1.39 2.10 -27.43
N TYR A 137 -2.02 3.03 -26.78
CA TYR A 137 -3.16 2.80 -25.88
C TYR A 137 -4.47 2.39 -26.57
N ILE A 138 -4.58 2.45 -27.88
CA ILE A 138 -5.84 2.15 -28.59
C ILE A 138 -6.11 0.63 -28.63
N GLY A 139 -5.07 -0.20 -28.65
CA GLY A 139 -5.21 -1.68 -28.62
C GLY A 139 -5.21 -2.28 -27.22
N GLU A 140 -4.49 -1.66 -26.27
CA GLU A 140 -4.40 -2.14 -24.88
C GLU A 140 -5.49 -1.57 -23.96
N ARG A 141 -6.24 -0.57 -24.42
CA ARG A 141 -7.39 0.00 -23.71
C ARG A 141 -8.46 -1.06 -23.44
N ASP A 142 -8.67 -1.96 -24.37
CA ASP A 142 -9.64 -3.04 -24.21
C ASP A 142 -9.15 -4.11 -23.21
N ASP A 143 -7.86 -4.36 -23.12
CA ASP A 143 -7.28 -5.30 -22.14
C ASP A 143 -7.24 -4.66 -20.73
N PHE A 144 -6.90 -3.39 -20.61
CA PHE A 144 -7.01 -2.64 -19.36
C PHE A 144 -8.46 -2.56 -18.88
N LEU A 145 -9.39 -2.20 -19.76
CA LEU A 145 -10.82 -2.15 -19.44
C LEU A 145 -11.40 -3.53 -19.15
N SER A 146 -10.92 -4.60 -19.80
CA SER A 146 -11.37 -5.96 -19.53
C SER A 146 -10.87 -6.46 -18.17
N ARG A 147 -9.64 -6.11 -17.78
CA ARG A 147 -9.11 -6.38 -16.43
C ARG A 147 -9.81 -5.55 -15.36
N MET A 148 -10.18 -4.30 -15.67
CA MET A 148 -11.01 -3.47 -14.81
C MET A 148 -12.40 -4.05 -14.58
N GLN A 149 -12.99 -4.73 -15.57
CA GLN A 149 -14.28 -5.40 -15.43
C GLN A 149 -14.23 -6.65 -14.55
N THR A 150 -13.05 -7.27 -14.41
CA THR A 150 -12.82 -8.39 -13.48
C THR A 150 -12.45 -7.92 -12.07
N THR A 151 -11.97 -6.68 -11.92
CA THR A 151 -11.70 -6.09 -10.59
C THR A 151 -13.04 -5.73 -9.95
N LYS A 152 -13.29 -6.24 -8.77
CA LYS A 152 -14.55 -6.15 -8.00
C LYS A 152 -15.19 -4.77 -8.13
N LYS A 153 -16.37 -4.70 -8.74
CA LYS A 153 -17.23 -3.51 -8.68
C LYS A 153 -17.73 -3.40 -7.26
N TYR A 154 -17.20 -2.46 -6.50
CA TYR A 154 -17.76 -2.11 -5.21
C TYR A 154 -19.06 -1.34 -5.46
N LEU A 155 -20.15 -2.06 -5.59
CA LEU A 155 -21.48 -1.49 -5.53
C LEU A 155 -21.73 -1.18 -4.06
N ILE A 156 -21.76 0.08 -3.72
CA ILE A 156 -22.22 0.55 -2.42
C ILE A 156 -23.75 0.48 -2.48
N ASP A 157 -24.28 -0.63 -1.98
CA ASP A 157 -25.71 -0.83 -1.85
C ASP A 157 -26.16 -0.18 -0.55
N ASN A 158 -26.69 1.03 -0.65
CA ASN A 158 -27.56 1.56 0.40
C ASN A 158 -28.98 1.24 -0.03
N ASP A 159 -29.79 0.68 0.86
CA ASP A 159 -31.22 0.35 0.70
C ASP A 159 -32.12 1.50 0.23
N ASP A 160 -31.56 2.69 0.08
CA ASP A 160 -32.20 3.85 -0.53
C ASP A 160 -31.94 3.88 -2.04
N LYS A 161 -32.94 3.53 -2.82
CA LYS A 161 -32.96 3.38 -4.28
C LYS A 161 -32.63 4.65 -5.09
N THR A 162 -32.00 5.67 -4.53
CA THR A 162 -31.72 6.94 -5.17
C THR A 162 -30.23 7.21 -5.30
N GLU A 163 -29.73 7.11 -6.52
CA GLU A 163 -28.55 7.80 -7.10
C GLU A 163 -27.12 7.40 -6.73
N TYR A 164 -26.83 6.58 -5.70
CA TYR A 164 -25.47 6.39 -5.18
C TYR A 164 -24.67 5.21 -5.76
N ASN A 165 -25.25 4.42 -6.64
CA ASN A 165 -24.65 3.20 -7.21
C ASN A 165 -23.69 3.44 -8.37
N ARG A 166 -22.74 4.41 -8.28
CA ARG A 166 -22.06 4.84 -9.52
C ARG A 166 -20.55 5.13 -9.36
N LEU A 167 -19.94 4.63 -8.29
CA LEU A 167 -18.52 4.79 -8.09
C LEU A 167 -17.80 3.44 -8.31
N ASN A 168 -17.06 3.34 -9.41
CA ASN A 168 -16.20 2.18 -9.71
C ASN A 168 -14.77 2.52 -9.31
N LEU A 169 -14.22 1.78 -8.36
CA LEU A 169 -12.85 1.98 -7.88
C LEU A 169 -11.91 0.94 -8.49
N ILE A 170 -10.76 1.41 -8.96
CA ILE A 170 -9.71 0.62 -9.58
C ILE A 170 -8.45 0.88 -8.79
N GLY A 171 -7.84 -0.15 -8.27
CA GLY A 171 -6.57 -0.01 -7.58
C GLY A 171 -5.39 0.25 -8.53
N SER A 172 -4.42 1.02 -8.07
CA SER A 172 -3.19 1.31 -8.83
C SER A 172 -2.39 0.04 -9.19
N TRP A 173 -2.56 -1.05 -8.44
CA TRP A 173 -1.91 -2.34 -8.70
C TRP A 173 -2.27 -2.97 -10.05
N VAL A 174 -3.41 -2.61 -10.64
CA VAL A 174 -3.81 -3.09 -11.98
C VAL A 174 -2.81 -2.65 -13.06
N ASN A 175 -2.10 -1.54 -12.83
CA ASN A 175 -1.04 -1.05 -13.72
C ASN A 175 0.34 -1.64 -13.43
N CYS A 176 0.46 -2.51 -12.43
CA CYS A 176 1.70 -3.18 -12.12
C CYS A 176 2.00 -4.27 -13.16
N SER A 177 3.19 -4.25 -13.75
CA SER A 177 3.67 -5.31 -14.66
C SER A 177 4.39 -6.43 -13.92
N GLY A 178 4.82 -6.17 -12.70
CA GLY A 178 5.52 -7.10 -11.83
C GLY A 178 6.12 -6.39 -10.63
N TYR A 179 6.67 -7.17 -9.72
CA TYR A 179 7.32 -6.69 -8.50
C TYR A 179 8.82 -6.87 -8.59
N VAL A 180 9.56 -5.92 -8.03
CA VAL A 180 11.01 -5.96 -7.96
C VAL A 180 11.41 -6.81 -6.76
N ILE A 181 12.01 -7.96 -7.05
CA ILE A 181 12.36 -8.98 -6.08
C ILE A 181 13.88 -9.02 -5.89
N LEU A 182 14.31 -9.15 -4.65
CA LEU A 182 15.66 -9.57 -4.26
C LEU A 182 15.58 -11.02 -3.78
N GLU A 183 16.48 -11.83 -4.28
CA GLU A 183 16.60 -13.25 -4.00
C GLU A 183 18.09 -13.61 -3.96
N ASP A 184 18.48 -14.50 -3.05
CA ASP A 184 19.89 -14.79 -2.72
C ASP A 184 20.59 -15.75 -3.69
N HIS A 185 19.84 -16.54 -4.47
CA HIS A 185 20.40 -17.51 -5.42
C HIS A 185 20.48 -17.02 -6.85
N SER A 186 19.94 -15.85 -7.15
CA SER A 186 19.89 -15.33 -8.51
C SER A 186 20.29 -13.84 -8.59
N SER A 187 20.25 -13.28 -9.80
CA SER A 187 20.56 -11.88 -10.00
C SER A 187 19.62 -10.98 -9.18
N PRO A 188 20.13 -9.96 -8.49
CA PRO A 188 19.28 -9.02 -7.74
C PRO A 188 18.38 -8.20 -8.70
N TYR A 189 17.31 -7.63 -8.13
CA TYR A 189 16.39 -6.73 -8.83
C TYR A 189 15.63 -7.39 -10.00
N GLN A 190 15.20 -8.64 -9.83
CA GLN A 190 14.36 -9.29 -10.82
C GLN A 190 12.94 -8.73 -10.78
N ILE A 191 12.32 -8.54 -11.95
CA ILE A 191 10.90 -8.20 -12.05
C ILE A 191 10.13 -9.48 -12.29
N LYS A 192 9.26 -9.85 -11.34
CA LYS A 192 8.44 -11.07 -11.39
C LYS A 192 6.97 -10.76 -11.09
N SER A 193 6.07 -11.53 -11.71
CA SER A 193 4.67 -11.57 -11.28
C SER A 193 4.56 -12.36 -9.99
N LEU A 194 3.65 -11.96 -9.09
CA LEU A 194 3.37 -12.72 -7.87
C LEU A 194 2.65 -14.06 -8.16
N ASP A 195 2.03 -14.18 -9.33
CA ASP A 195 1.35 -15.40 -9.77
C ASP A 195 2.31 -16.41 -10.43
N ASP A 196 3.51 -15.97 -10.83
CA ASP A 196 4.50 -16.80 -11.53
C ASP A 196 5.88 -16.64 -10.89
N LEU A 197 5.98 -17.09 -9.63
CA LEU A 197 7.23 -17.10 -8.88
C LEU A 197 7.97 -18.40 -9.16
N LYS A 198 8.88 -18.35 -10.13
CA LYS A 198 9.77 -19.45 -10.49
C LYS A 198 11.21 -19.07 -10.24
N PHE A 199 11.90 -19.89 -9.48
CA PHE A 199 13.33 -19.75 -9.22
C PHE A 199 14.05 -21.01 -9.71
N SER A 200 15.20 -20.81 -10.36
CA SER A 200 15.95 -21.90 -10.95
C SER A 200 17.04 -22.36 -9.98
N GLU A 201 16.88 -23.53 -9.43
CA GLU A 201 17.97 -24.26 -8.80
C GLU A 201 18.56 -25.26 -9.82
N LYS A 202 19.73 -24.94 -10.35
CA LYS A 202 20.59 -25.73 -11.25
C LYS A 202 19.96 -26.14 -12.58
N GLU A 203 19.05 -27.10 -12.67
CA GLU A 203 18.50 -27.59 -13.95
C GLU A 203 16.96 -27.60 -14.01
N ASN A 204 16.29 -27.43 -12.86
CA ASN A 204 14.85 -27.42 -12.77
C ASN A 204 14.36 -26.14 -12.13
N ALA A 205 13.41 -25.47 -12.76
CA ALA A 205 12.70 -24.35 -12.16
C ALA A 205 11.69 -24.88 -11.15
N ILE A 206 11.81 -24.43 -9.89
CA ILE A 206 10.83 -24.73 -8.85
C ILE A 206 9.78 -23.63 -8.86
N GLU A 207 8.51 -24.00 -8.89
CA GLU A 207 7.39 -23.07 -8.76
C GLU A 207 7.03 -22.87 -7.29
N TYR A 208 6.90 -21.61 -6.89
CA TYR A 208 6.52 -21.24 -5.56
C TYR A 208 5.18 -20.49 -5.52
N GLU A 209 4.50 -20.59 -4.40
CA GLU A 209 3.35 -19.74 -4.04
C GLU A 209 3.63 -18.95 -2.77
N ILE A 210 3.05 -17.77 -2.66
CA ILE A 210 3.19 -16.97 -1.45
C ILE A 210 2.34 -17.59 -0.35
N GLU A 211 2.97 -17.85 0.81
CA GLU A 211 2.30 -18.35 2.01
C GLU A 211 2.00 -17.22 2.99
N SER A 212 2.99 -16.34 3.19
CA SER A 212 2.87 -15.20 4.09
C SER A 212 3.81 -14.08 3.70
N PHE A 213 3.62 -12.92 4.29
CA PHE A 213 4.61 -11.87 4.25
C PHE A 213 4.70 -11.10 5.56
N VAL A 214 5.89 -10.56 5.84
CA VAL A 214 6.17 -9.73 7.01
C VAL A 214 6.51 -8.33 6.55
N VAL A 215 5.79 -7.34 7.08
CA VAL A 215 6.01 -5.93 6.82
C VAL A 215 6.72 -5.30 8.01
N PRO A 216 7.96 -4.84 7.88
CA PRO A 216 8.72 -4.21 8.96
C PRO A 216 8.29 -2.74 9.14
N LEU A 217 7.13 -2.52 9.78
CA LEU A 217 6.58 -1.18 9.99
C LEU A 217 7.38 -0.36 10.99
N TYR A 218 7.29 0.96 10.87
CA TYR A 218 7.82 1.88 11.85
C TYR A 218 7.06 1.78 13.17
N LYS A 219 7.75 1.87 14.30
CA LYS A 219 7.21 1.65 15.65
C LYS A 219 5.95 2.49 16.00
N HIS A 220 5.77 3.62 15.36
CA HIS A 220 4.63 4.53 15.63
C HIS A 220 3.56 4.50 14.53
N VAL A 221 3.57 3.50 13.68
CA VAL A 221 2.48 3.24 12.73
C VAL A 221 1.55 2.23 13.36
N PHE A 222 0.35 2.66 13.72
CA PHE A 222 -0.67 1.81 14.36
C PHE A 222 -1.79 1.43 13.39
N MET A 223 -2.14 2.31 12.45
CA MET A 223 -3.14 2.01 11.42
C MET A 223 -2.51 1.13 10.34
N ALA A 224 -3.10 -0.02 10.11
CA ALA A 224 -2.69 -0.93 9.04
C ALA A 224 -3.20 -0.48 7.67
N ALA A 225 -2.64 -1.04 6.59
CA ALA A 225 -3.02 -0.67 5.22
C ALA A 225 -4.49 -0.96 4.92
N GLU A 226 -4.99 -2.11 5.37
CA GLU A 226 -6.38 -2.51 5.19
C GLU A 226 -7.36 -1.55 5.88
N ASP A 227 -7.06 -1.12 7.11
CA ASP A 227 -7.88 -0.14 7.83
C ASP A 227 -7.89 1.21 7.10
N ALA A 228 -6.71 1.66 6.63
CA ALA A 228 -6.58 2.90 5.88
C ALA A 228 -7.35 2.85 4.55
N TYR A 229 -7.31 1.71 3.86
CA TYR A 229 -8.04 1.49 2.61
C TYR A 229 -9.56 1.52 2.83
N GLU A 230 -10.07 0.78 3.82
CA GLU A 230 -11.50 0.74 4.15
C GLU A 230 -12.02 2.14 4.52
N ILE A 231 -11.29 2.87 5.34
CA ILE A 231 -11.63 4.25 5.69
C ILE A 231 -11.63 5.15 4.46
N ALA A 232 -10.61 5.07 3.61
CA ALA A 232 -10.51 5.90 2.42
C ALA A 232 -11.66 5.63 1.45
N VAL A 233 -11.99 4.37 1.18
CA VAL A 233 -13.10 3.97 0.29
C VAL A 233 -14.43 4.46 0.84
N ASP A 234 -14.67 4.33 2.15
CA ASP A 234 -15.89 4.83 2.78
C ASP A 234 -16.02 6.35 2.67
N LEU A 235 -14.92 7.09 2.77
CA LEU A 235 -14.93 8.54 2.63
C LEU A 235 -15.20 9.03 1.20
N LEU A 236 -14.82 8.26 0.18
CA LEU A 236 -15.12 8.61 -1.21
C LEU A 236 -16.61 8.68 -1.49
N ASP A 237 -17.40 7.87 -0.80
CA ASP A 237 -18.86 7.80 -0.95
C ASP A 237 -19.63 8.81 -0.09
N ARG A 238 -19.00 9.31 0.99
CA ARG A 238 -19.72 10.21 1.92
C ARG A 238 -19.90 11.61 1.33
N SER A 239 -21.15 12.03 1.18
CA SER A 239 -21.53 13.36 0.69
C SER A 239 -20.90 14.51 1.47
N TYR A 240 -20.70 14.34 2.79
CA TYR A 240 -20.08 15.35 3.65
C TYR A 240 -18.71 15.83 3.16
N TYR A 241 -17.90 14.93 2.61
CA TYR A 241 -16.56 15.26 2.11
C TYR A 241 -16.56 15.81 0.69
N GLY A 242 -17.70 15.72 -0.02
CA GLY A 242 -17.93 16.36 -1.31
C GLY A 242 -17.10 15.81 -2.45
N VAL A 243 -16.69 14.53 -2.40
CA VAL A 243 -15.91 13.89 -3.47
C VAL A 243 -16.72 13.88 -4.76
N VAL A 244 -17.93 13.35 -4.73
CA VAL A 244 -18.84 13.29 -5.89
C VAL A 244 -19.13 14.67 -6.46
N GLU A 245 -19.37 15.67 -5.58
CA GLU A 245 -19.54 17.06 -6.03
C GLU A 245 -18.28 17.61 -6.73
N GLY A 246 -17.08 17.24 -6.23
CA GLY A 246 -15.80 17.61 -6.85
C GLY A 246 -15.65 16.99 -8.24
N LEU A 247 -16.00 15.70 -8.39
CA LEU A 247 -15.99 15.02 -9.68
C LEU A 247 -16.92 15.67 -10.69
N ASN A 248 -18.14 16.02 -10.28
CA ASN A 248 -19.10 16.73 -11.11
C ASN A 248 -18.56 18.10 -11.57
N ARG A 249 -17.93 18.86 -10.64
CA ARG A 249 -17.31 20.16 -11.00
C ARG A 249 -16.15 20.02 -11.98
N ASN A 250 -15.51 18.86 -12.00
CA ASN A 250 -14.45 18.51 -12.96
C ASN A 250 -15.02 17.98 -14.29
N GLY A 251 -16.35 18.01 -14.48
CA GLY A 251 -17.01 17.59 -15.71
C GLY A 251 -17.15 16.09 -15.88
N LEU A 252 -16.95 15.33 -14.81
CA LEU A 252 -17.19 13.89 -14.83
C LEU A 252 -18.66 13.60 -14.54
N ASN A 253 -19.18 12.56 -15.17
CA ASN A 253 -20.55 12.09 -15.00
C ASN A 253 -20.58 10.64 -14.52
N PRO A 254 -21.62 10.24 -13.76
CA PRO A 254 -21.78 8.84 -13.38
C PRO A 254 -21.96 7.91 -14.59
N PRO A 255 -21.52 6.66 -14.54
CA PRO A 255 -20.73 6.07 -13.45
C PRO A 255 -19.31 6.63 -13.42
N TYR A 256 -18.83 6.99 -12.21
CA TYR A 256 -17.46 7.49 -12.05
C TYR A 256 -16.48 6.31 -11.95
N GLU A 257 -15.47 6.31 -12.79
CA GLU A 257 -14.37 5.35 -12.74
C GLU A 257 -13.14 6.04 -12.19
N LEU A 258 -12.70 5.62 -10.99
CA LEU A 258 -11.56 6.22 -10.30
C LEU A 258 -10.46 5.21 -10.07
N VAL A 259 -9.26 5.57 -10.46
CA VAL A 259 -8.04 4.90 -9.99
C VAL A 259 -7.71 5.42 -8.61
N ILE A 260 -7.52 4.51 -7.67
CA ILE A 260 -7.10 4.80 -6.29
C ILE A 260 -5.71 4.26 -6.03
N ARG A 261 -4.91 5.03 -5.29
CA ARG A 261 -3.54 4.69 -4.91
C ARG A 261 -3.34 5.00 -3.44
N LEU A 262 -3.09 3.95 -2.63
CA LEU A 262 -2.87 4.07 -1.19
C LEU A 262 -1.40 3.83 -0.86
N PHE A 263 -0.82 4.70 -0.03
CA PHE A 263 0.55 4.57 0.46
C PHE A 263 0.76 5.26 1.81
N LEU A 264 1.71 4.73 2.57
CA LEU A 264 2.20 5.31 3.82
C LEU A 264 3.39 6.22 3.55
N THR A 265 3.42 7.39 4.14
CA THR A 265 4.58 8.30 4.05
C THR A 265 4.77 9.12 5.32
N THR A 266 5.87 9.87 5.39
CA THR A 266 6.09 10.83 6.48
C THR A 266 5.48 12.18 6.14
N SER A 267 4.92 12.86 7.15
CA SER A 267 4.39 14.22 6.97
C SER A 267 5.41 15.21 6.40
N LYS A 268 6.70 15.02 6.73
CA LYS A 268 7.77 15.86 6.20
C LYS A 268 7.94 15.69 4.69
N SER A 269 8.03 14.44 4.22
CA SER A 269 8.18 14.14 2.80
C SER A 269 6.95 14.61 2.01
N TYR A 270 5.76 14.29 2.52
CA TYR A 270 4.51 14.71 1.92
C TYR A 270 4.39 16.23 1.79
N LYS A 271 4.62 16.99 2.88
CA LYS A 271 4.57 18.45 2.85
C LYS A 271 5.58 19.04 1.86
N ASN A 272 6.82 18.56 1.89
CA ASN A 272 7.85 19.05 0.98
C ASN A 272 7.43 18.83 -0.48
N PHE A 273 6.94 17.64 -0.81
CA PHE A 273 6.48 17.36 -2.17
C PHE A 273 5.30 18.26 -2.55
N ARG A 274 4.25 18.33 -1.72
CA ARG A 274 3.05 19.13 -2.02
C ARG A 274 3.36 20.63 -2.14
N ILE A 275 4.24 21.19 -1.31
CA ILE A 275 4.64 22.59 -1.39
C ILE A 275 5.46 22.84 -2.67
N ASN A 276 6.38 21.95 -3.02
CA ASN A 276 7.23 22.11 -4.20
C ASN A 276 6.47 21.91 -5.52
N SER A 277 5.45 21.05 -5.53
CA SER A 277 4.60 20.79 -6.69
C SER A 277 3.38 21.73 -6.78
N ALA A 278 3.12 22.54 -5.76
CA ALA A 278 1.97 23.45 -5.72
C ALA A 278 2.11 24.56 -6.76
N VAL A 279 1.03 24.78 -7.53
CA VAL A 279 0.96 25.80 -8.57
C VAL A 279 0.55 27.15 -7.97
N THR A 280 -0.37 27.13 -7.00
CA THR A 280 -0.91 28.35 -6.40
C THR A 280 -0.32 28.62 -5.01
N GLU A 281 -0.25 29.90 -4.62
CA GLU A 281 0.18 30.27 -3.27
C GLU A 281 -0.78 29.74 -2.18
N ASN A 282 -2.08 29.61 -2.50
CA ASN A 282 -3.05 29.03 -1.56
C ASN A 282 -2.77 27.56 -1.26
N GLU A 283 -2.31 26.79 -2.25
CA GLU A 283 -1.89 25.40 -2.05
C GLU A 283 -0.67 25.33 -1.12
N LYS A 284 0.35 26.18 -1.36
CA LYS A 284 1.54 26.24 -0.51
C LYS A 284 1.18 26.59 0.93
N VAL A 285 0.35 27.59 1.11
CA VAL A 285 -0.12 28.01 2.45
C VAL A 285 -0.88 26.87 3.13
N PHE A 286 -1.82 26.22 2.44
CA PHE A 286 -2.58 25.10 2.99
C PHE A 286 -1.65 23.98 3.46
N TYR A 287 -0.77 23.48 2.60
CA TYR A 287 0.12 22.37 2.94
C TYR A 287 1.18 22.74 3.98
N SER A 288 1.58 23.99 4.07
CA SER A 288 2.49 24.45 5.12
C SER A 288 1.84 24.47 6.50
N GLN A 289 0.56 24.88 6.57
CA GLN A 289 -0.15 25.13 7.83
C GLN A 289 -0.90 23.90 8.37
N ILE A 290 -1.27 22.92 7.51
CA ILE A 290 -2.00 21.74 7.96
C ILE A 290 -1.19 20.97 9.02
N ALA A 291 -1.83 20.68 10.16
CA ALA A 291 -1.20 19.86 11.20
C ALA A 291 -1.23 18.39 10.82
N LEU A 292 -0.06 17.75 10.71
CA LEU A 292 0.08 16.35 10.35
C LEU A 292 0.89 15.60 11.43
N PRO A 293 0.51 14.37 11.79
CA PRO A 293 1.33 13.48 12.61
C PRO A 293 2.58 13.04 11.82
N LYS A 294 3.51 12.34 12.47
CA LYS A 294 4.77 11.92 11.84
C LYS A 294 4.54 11.01 10.64
N PHE A 295 3.62 10.06 10.74
CA PHE A 295 3.25 9.12 9.68
C PHE A 295 1.79 9.31 9.29
N ILE A 296 1.55 9.29 8.00
CA ILE A 296 0.22 9.45 7.40
C ILE A 296 0.01 8.42 6.30
N TRP A 297 -1.22 7.89 6.21
CA TRP A 297 -1.69 7.23 5.01
C TRP A 297 -2.27 8.27 4.05
N VAL A 298 -1.94 8.14 2.79
CA VAL A 298 -2.48 8.99 1.73
C VAL A 298 -3.15 8.09 0.69
N CYS A 299 -4.43 8.35 0.44
CA CYS A 299 -5.16 7.74 -0.67
C CYS A 299 -5.39 8.80 -1.74
N GLU A 300 -4.65 8.72 -2.83
CA GLU A 300 -4.83 9.53 -4.02
C GLU A 300 -5.90 8.91 -4.92
N TYR A 301 -6.68 9.75 -5.59
CA TYR A 301 -7.64 9.27 -6.58
C TYR A 301 -7.73 10.20 -7.79
N GLY A 302 -8.04 9.59 -8.94
CA GLY A 302 -8.18 10.29 -10.21
C GLY A 302 -8.79 9.38 -11.26
N THR A 303 -9.01 9.88 -12.46
CA THR A 303 -9.38 9.04 -13.61
C THR A 303 -8.15 8.33 -14.15
N SER A 304 -8.33 7.26 -14.94
CA SER A 304 -7.23 6.60 -15.64
C SER A 304 -6.39 7.60 -16.46
N LYS A 305 -7.05 8.59 -17.09
CA LYS A 305 -6.38 9.64 -17.85
C LYS A 305 -5.48 10.53 -16.99
N THR A 306 -6.00 11.00 -15.83
CA THR A 306 -5.20 11.85 -14.93
C THR A 306 -4.05 11.07 -14.32
N TYR A 307 -4.32 9.82 -13.89
CA TYR A 307 -3.32 8.93 -13.33
C TYR A 307 -2.13 8.68 -14.28
N MET A 308 -2.40 8.41 -15.57
CA MET A 308 -1.37 8.23 -16.59
C MET A 308 -0.55 9.49 -16.87
N ASN A 309 -1.12 10.65 -16.63
CA ASN A 309 -0.43 11.94 -16.76
C ASN A 309 0.26 12.37 -15.44
N HIS A 310 0.44 11.45 -14.48
CA HIS A 310 1.00 11.71 -13.15
C HIS A 310 0.26 12.83 -12.40
N LYS A 311 -1.07 12.89 -12.58
CA LYS A 311 -1.96 13.83 -11.91
C LYS A 311 -3.09 13.09 -11.21
N ILE A 312 -3.65 13.77 -10.21
CA ILE A 312 -4.79 13.30 -9.42
C ILE A 312 -5.87 14.37 -9.34
N LEU A 313 -7.09 13.95 -9.08
CA LEU A 313 -8.25 14.83 -8.86
C LEU A 313 -8.47 15.13 -7.38
N GLY A 314 -7.99 14.24 -6.51
CA GLY A 314 -8.12 14.44 -5.08
C GLY A 314 -7.28 13.47 -4.27
N GLU A 315 -7.28 13.73 -2.97
CA GLU A 315 -6.54 12.93 -1.99
C GLU A 315 -7.23 12.91 -0.63
N ILE A 316 -7.06 11.82 0.07
CA ILE A 316 -7.50 11.62 1.46
C ILE A 316 -6.25 11.39 2.29
N VAL A 317 -6.10 12.14 3.37
CA VAL A 317 -4.97 12.03 4.31
C VAL A 317 -5.49 11.53 5.65
N LEU A 318 -4.95 10.41 6.12
CA LEU A 318 -5.31 9.75 7.37
C LEU A 318 -4.14 9.74 8.35
N ASP A 319 -4.45 9.78 9.64
CA ASP A 319 -3.48 9.66 10.73
C ASP A 319 -3.07 8.20 10.93
N ALA A 320 -1.89 7.83 10.42
CA ALA A 320 -1.36 6.48 10.59
C ALA A 320 -0.87 6.20 12.02
N THR A 321 -0.76 7.23 12.88
CA THR A 321 -0.30 7.10 14.27
C THR A 321 -1.45 6.97 15.26
N SER A 322 -2.69 7.04 14.81
CA SER A 322 -3.87 6.86 15.65
C SER A 322 -4.07 5.38 15.98
N ALA A 323 -4.18 5.06 17.26
CA ALA A 323 -4.56 3.73 17.73
C ALA A 323 -6.08 3.49 17.65
N LYS A 324 -6.86 4.55 17.42
CA LYS A 324 -8.31 4.48 17.26
C LYS A 324 -8.65 4.55 15.78
N HIS A 325 -9.16 3.46 15.26
CA HIS A 325 -9.51 3.35 13.84
C HIS A 325 -10.94 3.84 13.53
N HIS A 326 -11.38 4.90 14.24
CA HIS A 326 -12.66 5.50 13.93
C HIS A 326 -12.51 6.46 12.75
N ILE A 327 -13.39 6.36 11.76
CA ILE A 327 -13.31 7.08 10.49
C ILE A 327 -13.13 8.59 10.69
N PHE A 328 -13.93 9.22 11.55
CA PHE A 328 -13.85 10.66 11.78
C PHE A 328 -12.62 11.10 12.58
N GLU A 329 -12.09 10.22 13.42
CA GLU A 329 -10.90 10.51 14.24
C GLU A 329 -9.61 10.35 13.45
N SER A 330 -9.60 9.51 12.43
CA SER A 330 -8.41 9.24 11.62
C SER A 330 -8.25 10.20 10.45
N VAL A 331 -9.34 10.83 9.98
CA VAL A 331 -9.30 11.76 8.83
C VAL A 331 -8.64 13.07 9.21
N ILE A 332 -7.61 13.45 8.48
CA ILE A 332 -6.95 14.74 8.62
C ILE A 332 -7.46 15.72 7.56
N SER A 333 -7.47 15.29 6.30
CA SER A 333 -8.00 16.11 5.21
C SER A 333 -8.49 15.26 4.04
N VAL A 334 -9.48 15.82 3.32
CA VAL A 334 -9.96 15.33 2.04
C VAL A 334 -9.95 16.49 1.07
N ARG A 335 -9.11 16.43 0.05
CA ARG A 335 -9.03 17.42 -1.02
C ARG A 335 -9.71 16.89 -2.28
N ASN A 336 -10.58 17.72 -2.87
CA ASN A 336 -11.27 17.44 -4.13
C ASN A 336 -11.06 18.62 -5.09
N GLY A 337 -9.99 18.59 -5.85
CA GLY A 337 -9.61 19.71 -6.71
C GLY A 337 -9.47 21.00 -5.90
N ASP A 338 -10.37 21.95 -6.14
CA ASP A 338 -10.41 23.28 -5.52
C ASP A 338 -11.10 23.33 -4.14
N SER A 339 -11.54 22.20 -3.61
CA SER A 339 -12.24 22.12 -2.32
C SER A 339 -11.47 21.22 -1.35
N VAL A 340 -11.35 21.64 -0.12
CA VAL A 340 -10.71 20.85 0.93
C VAL A 340 -11.56 20.83 2.19
N THR A 341 -11.74 19.64 2.75
CA THR A 341 -12.31 19.42 4.07
C THR A 341 -11.17 18.95 4.97
N TYR A 342 -10.90 19.62 6.05
CA TYR A 342 -9.77 19.31 6.92
C TYR A 342 -10.10 19.52 8.39
N ARG A 343 -9.34 18.84 9.24
CA ARG A 343 -9.44 18.98 10.69
C ARG A 343 -9.02 20.40 11.06
N GLY A 344 -9.95 21.17 11.64
CA GLY A 344 -9.69 22.54 12.10
C GLY A 344 -8.77 22.58 13.32
N PRO A 345 -8.22 23.77 13.66
CA PRO A 345 -7.40 23.96 14.85
C PRO A 345 -8.21 23.96 16.17
N ALA A 346 -9.42 23.39 16.12
CA ALA A 346 -10.29 23.33 17.28
C ALA A 346 -9.71 22.48 18.41
N ASP A 347 -10.27 22.66 19.61
CA ASP A 347 -10.04 21.88 20.82
C ASP A 347 -9.54 20.46 20.49
N PRO A 348 -8.42 20.00 21.08
CA PRO A 348 -7.88 18.65 20.87
C PRO A 348 -8.90 17.54 21.05
N ASN A 349 -10.03 17.83 21.70
CA ASN A 349 -11.13 16.89 21.94
C ASN A 349 -12.31 17.03 20.95
N SER A 350 -12.26 17.97 20.00
CA SER A 350 -13.31 18.13 19.00
C SER A 350 -12.81 17.77 17.60
N TYR A 351 -13.38 16.74 17.00
CA TYR A 351 -13.11 16.31 15.63
C TYR A 351 -13.93 17.11 14.62
N VAL A 352 -13.82 18.45 14.67
CA VAL A 352 -14.54 19.33 13.75
C VAL A 352 -13.78 19.40 12.44
N HIS A 353 -14.38 18.92 11.36
CA HIS A 353 -13.87 19.11 10.01
C HIS A 353 -14.45 20.39 9.41
N LEU A 354 -13.56 21.23 8.90
CA LEU A 354 -13.91 22.47 8.21
C LEU A 354 -13.81 22.25 6.71
N ARG A 355 -14.89 22.51 5.99
CA ARG A 355 -14.90 22.51 4.53
C ARG A 355 -14.65 23.91 4.00
N ARG A 356 -13.66 24.07 3.13
CA ARG A 356 -13.34 25.34 2.46
C ARG A 356 -13.15 25.13 0.97
N LYS A 357 -13.66 26.07 0.20
CA LYS A 357 -13.31 26.24 -1.22
C LYS A 357 -12.12 27.20 -1.26
N LEU A 358 -11.00 26.72 -1.76
CA LEU A 358 -9.78 27.50 -1.93
C LEU A 358 -9.47 27.58 -3.42
N PRO A 359 -8.91 28.68 -3.92
CA PRO A 359 -8.48 28.80 -5.32
C PRO A 359 -7.22 27.95 -5.53
N MET A 360 -7.43 26.66 -5.68
CA MET A 360 -6.44 25.61 -5.95
C MET A 360 -6.68 25.01 -7.33
N GLU A 361 -5.65 24.32 -7.85
CA GLU A 361 -5.80 23.58 -9.10
C GLU A 361 -6.75 22.38 -8.94
N LYS A 362 -7.55 22.13 -9.99
CA LYS A 362 -8.48 21.01 -10.02
C LYS A 362 -7.77 19.67 -10.17
N GLU A 363 -6.69 19.67 -10.95
CA GLU A 363 -5.78 18.53 -11.14
C GLU A 363 -4.41 18.92 -10.61
N PHE A 364 -3.80 18.08 -9.79
CA PHE A 364 -2.50 18.36 -9.20
C PHE A 364 -1.58 17.15 -9.24
N ALA A 365 -0.29 17.35 -8.97
CA ALA A 365 0.73 16.32 -9.14
C ALA A 365 0.47 15.11 -8.24
N MET A 366 0.61 13.91 -8.79
CA MET A 366 0.65 12.66 -8.06
C MET A 366 1.94 12.63 -7.21
N TYR A 367 1.87 12.08 -5.99
CA TYR A 367 3.01 11.97 -5.10
C TYR A 367 4.04 10.94 -5.59
N GLU A 368 5.30 11.32 -5.71
CA GLU A 368 6.36 10.49 -6.31
C GLU A 368 7.56 10.21 -5.39
N GLU A 369 7.57 10.75 -4.18
CA GLU A 369 8.75 10.65 -3.28
C GLU A 369 8.94 9.24 -2.66
N ASN A 370 7.89 8.40 -2.63
CA ASN A 370 8.01 7.00 -2.21
C ASN A 370 8.50 6.09 -3.34
N ASN A 371 8.36 6.52 -4.58
CA ASN A 371 8.86 5.74 -5.69
C ASN A 371 10.38 5.65 -5.56
N LEU A 372 10.92 4.47 -5.50
CA LEU A 372 12.33 4.26 -5.81
C LEU A 372 12.52 4.94 -7.16
N LYS A 373 13.30 6.06 -7.17
CA LYS A 373 13.57 6.82 -8.39
C LYS A 373 13.85 5.80 -9.47
N ARG A 374 13.04 5.85 -10.54
CA ARG A 374 13.12 4.95 -11.68
C ARG A 374 14.59 4.66 -11.94
N ILE A 375 14.97 3.40 -11.80
CA ILE A 375 16.24 2.95 -12.35
C ILE A 375 16.04 3.06 -13.86
N CYS A 376 16.48 4.20 -14.41
CA CYS A 376 16.51 4.42 -15.85
C CYS A 376 17.52 3.47 -16.48
#